data_fc71e1f89eace1e572a9a4f5289f3ee1
#
_entry.id   fc71e1f89eace1e572a9a4f5289f3ee1
#
_cell.length_a   1.000
_cell.length_b   1.000
_cell.length_c   1.000
_cell.angle_alpha   90.00
_cell.angle_beta   90.00
_cell.angle_gamma   90.00
#
_symmetry.space_group_name_H-M   'P 1'
#
loop_
_entity.id
_entity.type
_entity.pdbx_description
1 polymer ?
#
loop_
_entity_poly.entity_id
_entity_poly.type
_entity_poly.pdbx_seq_one_letter_code
_entity_poly.pdbx_strand_id
1 'polypeptide(L)'
;RDSDDTVKAAVADMKDGEIILLENTRYRAEETKNGDEFSKELASLCDVFVNDAFGTAHRAHCSNVGVTKYVDTAVVGYLMQKEIDFLGNAVNNPDRPFVAILGGAKVSSKISVINNLLDKVDTLIIGGGMSYTFSKALGGHIGNSLCEDDYLQYALDMLKKAEEKLSLIHI
;
A
#
# COMPACT_ATOMS: atom_id res chain seq x y z
N ARG A 1 -22.07 -12.33 8.40
CA ARG A 1 -22.78 -13.34 7.57
C ARG A 1 -22.90 -12.76 6.17
N ASP A 2 -21.75 -12.64 5.49
CA ASP A 2 -21.64 -11.82 4.27
C ASP A 2 -22.00 -12.59 2.99
N SER A 3 -22.28 -13.89 3.08
CA SER A 3 -22.60 -14.73 1.93
C SER A 3 -23.50 -15.91 2.30
N ASP A 4 -24.27 -15.78 3.37
CA ASP A 4 -25.24 -16.80 3.73
C ASP A 4 -26.48 -16.77 2.79
N ASP A 5 -27.33 -17.76 2.89
CA ASP A 5 -28.51 -17.87 2.02
C ASP A 5 -29.43 -16.63 2.08
N THR A 6 -29.42 -15.89 3.19
CA THR A 6 -30.18 -14.66 3.36
C THR A 6 -29.63 -13.55 2.45
N VAL A 7 -28.30 -13.40 2.37
CA VAL A 7 -27.66 -12.41 1.48
C VAL A 7 -27.89 -12.78 0.03
N LYS A 8 -27.73 -14.06 -0.34
CA LYS A 8 -27.99 -14.52 -1.70
C LYS A 8 -29.43 -14.27 -2.14
N ALA A 9 -30.39 -14.52 -1.27
CA ALA A 9 -31.80 -14.22 -1.53
C ALA A 9 -32.03 -12.72 -1.70
N ALA A 10 -31.46 -11.89 -0.80
CA ALA A 10 -31.58 -10.45 -0.90
C ALA A 10 -30.97 -9.89 -2.20
N VAL A 11 -29.81 -10.41 -2.63
CA VAL A 11 -29.19 -10.01 -3.90
C VAL A 11 -30.03 -10.46 -5.11
N ALA A 12 -30.61 -11.67 -5.06
CA ALA A 12 -31.45 -12.17 -6.13
C ALA A 12 -32.76 -11.36 -6.30
N ASP A 13 -33.26 -10.76 -5.22
CA ASP A 13 -34.48 -9.94 -5.21
C ASP A 13 -34.23 -8.46 -5.55
N MET A 14 -32.96 -8.04 -5.69
CA MET A 14 -32.58 -6.65 -5.99
C MET A 14 -33.16 -6.16 -7.30
N LYS A 15 -33.61 -4.92 -7.28
CA LYS A 15 -34.08 -4.19 -8.47
C LYS A 15 -33.07 -3.11 -8.88
N ASP A 16 -33.19 -2.64 -10.11
CA ASP A 16 -32.37 -1.55 -10.62
C ASP A 16 -32.38 -0.33 -9.68
N GLY A 17 -31.20 0.14 -9.32
CA GLY A 17 -31.00 1.27 -8.42
C GLY A 17 -30.98 0.94 -6.94
N GLU A 18 -31.22 -0.30 -6.54
CA GLU A 18 -31.10 -0.71 -5.13
C GLU A 18 -29.64 -0.96 -4.74
N ILE A 19 -29.34 -0.79 -3.45
CA ILE A 19 -28.01 -0.95 -2.87
C ILE A 19 -28.10 -1.86 -1.66
N ILE A 20 -27.22 -2.85 -1.59
CA ILE A 20 -27.02 -3.68 -0.40
C ILE A 20 -25.62 -3.43 0.14
N LEU A 21 -25.51 -3.09 1.43
CA LEU A 21 -24.24 -3.01 2.15
C LEU A 21 -24.05 -4.31 2.93
N LEU A 22 -23.01 -5.03 2.61
CA LEU A 22 -22.65 -6.24 3.35
C LEU A 22 -21.97 -5.88 4.67
N GLU A 23 -21.98 -6.82 5.61
CA GLU A 23 -21.25 -6.71 6.86
C GLU A 23 -19.72 -6.77 6.62
N ASN A 24 -18.95 -6.42 7.61
CA ASN A 24 -17.49 -6.45 7.55
C ASN A 24 -16.97 -7.86 7.20
N THR A 25 -16.41 -8.01 6.02
CA THR A 25 -15.88 -9.29 5.52
C THR A 25 -14.81 -9.91 6.43
N ARG A 26 -14.12 -9.08 7.24
CA ARG A 26 -13.08 -9.55 8.18
C ARG A 26 -13.63 -10.27 9.41
N TYR A 27 -14.95 -10.32 9.61
CA TYR A 27 -15.53 -11.25 10.57
C TYR A 27 -15.41 -12.71 10.14
N ARG A 28 -15.12 -12.96 8.85
CA ARG A 28 -14.79 -14.28 8.31
C ARG A 28 -13.29 -14.49 8.34
N ALA A 29 -12.84 -15.57 8.97
CA ALA A 29 -11.41 -15.90 9.07
C ALA A 29 -10.76 -16.18 7.70
N GLU A 30 -11.55 -16.62 6.74
CA GLU A 30 -11.15 -16.91 5.37
C GLU A 30 -10.75 -15.66 4.60
N GLU A 31 -11.34 -14.49 4.91
CA GLU A 31 -11.12 -13.23 4.21
C GLU A 31 -9.64 -12.88 4.11
N THR A 32 -8.93 -12.82 5.23
CA THR A 32 -7.51 -12.45 5.27
C THR A 32 -6.57 -13.53 4.77
N LYS A 33 -7.05 -14.76 4.65
CA LYS A 33 -6.31 -15.91 4.13
C LYS A 33 -6.49 -16.10 2.61
N ASN A 34 -7.32 -15.27 2.00
CA ASN A 34 -7.67 -15.36 0.59
C ASN A 34 -8.22 -16.76 0.21
N GLY A 35 -9.12 -17.28 1.06
CA GLY A 35 -9.70 -18.62 0.92
C GLY A 35 -10.60 -18.75 -0.31
N ASP A 36 -10.42 -19.82 -1.08
CA ASP A 36 -11.12 -20.00 -2.36
C ASP A 36 -12.63 -20.11 -2.21
N GLU A 37 -13.14 -20.82 -1.20
CA GLU A 37 -14.58 -20.99 -1.01
C GLU A 37 -15.29 -19.65 -0.72
N PHE A 38 -14.75 -18.86 0.20
CA PHE A 38 -15.31 -17.54 0.48
C PHE A 38 -15.18 -16.58 -0.72
N SER A 39 -14.10 -16.68 -1.47
CA SER A 39 -13.92 -15.91 -2.71
C SER A 39 -14.98 -16.26 -3.78
N LYS A 40 -15.32 -17.53 -3.94
CA LYS A 40 -16.41 -17.99 -4.82
C LYS A 40 -17.78 -17.51 -4.33
N GLU A 41 -18.01 -17.57 -3.02
CA GLU A 41 -19.24 -17.05 -2.42
C GLU A 41 -19.43 -15.57 -2.74
N LEU A 42 -18.39 -14.74 -2.53
CA LEU A 42 -18.44 -13.32 -2.86
C LEU A 42 -18.67 -13.08 -4.36
N ALA A 43 -17.96 -13.81 -5.21
CA ALA A 43 -18.12 -13.71 -6.66
C ALA A 43 -19.53 -14.08 -7.13
N SER A 44 -20.20 -15.03 -6.45
CA SER A 44 -21.57 -15.42 -6.80
C SER A 44 -22.63 -14.35 -6.53
N LEU A 45 -22.25 -13.24 -5.88
CA LEU A 45 -23.16 -12.13 -5.56
C LEU A 45 -23.17 -11.03 -6.63
N CYS A 46 -22.30 -11.11 -7.65
CA CYS A 46 -22.18 -10.04 -8.66
C CYS A 46 -21.79 -10.58 -10.04
N ASP A 47 -22.18 -9.86 -11.07
CA ASP A 47 -21.76 -10.10 -12.46
C ASP A 47 -20.47 -9.36 -12.80
N VAL A 48 -20.25 -8.21 -12.15
CA VAL A 48 -19.07 -7.36 -12.33
C VAL A 48 -18.53 -6.98 -10.97
N PHE A 49 -17.24 -7.23 -10.77
CA PHE A 49 -16.52 -6.79 -9.57
C PHE A 49 -15.78 -5.47 -9.83
N VAL A 50 -15.98 -4.50 -8.95
CA VAL A 50 -15.29 -3.21 -8.99
C VAL A 50 -14.47 -3.03 -7.72
N ASN A 51 -13.15 -2.97 -7.84
CA ASN A 51 -12.28 -2.60 -6.72
C ASN A 51 -12.09 -1.08 -6.68
N ASP A 52 -12.65 -0.44 -5.67
CA ASP A 52 -12.52 1.00 -5.44
C ASP A 52 -11.99 1.32 -4.03
N ALA A 53 -11.21 0.40 -3.45
CA ALA A 53 -10.68 0.46 -2.10
C ALA A 53 -9.14 0.45 -2.12
N PHE A 54 -8.52 1.61 -2.36
CA PHE A 54 -7.06 1.75 -2.46
C PHE A 54 -6.34 1.33 -1.17
N GLY A 55 -6.88 1.70 0.01
CA GLY A 55 -6.26 1.39 1.30
C GLY A 55 -6.05 -0.10 1.58
N THR A 56 -6.78 -1.00 0.91
CA THR A 56 -6.64 -2.47 1.03
C THR A 56 -6.04 -3.13 -0.19
N ALA A 57 -5.78 -2.40 -1.27
CA ALA A 57 -5.34 -2.94 -2.55
C ALA A 57 -3.98 -3.66 -2.48
N HIS A 58 -3.15 -3.34 -1.50
CA HIS A 58 -1.85 -3.99 -1.26
C HIS A 58 -1.96 -5.37 -0.58
N ARG A 59 -3.17 -5.82 -0.20
CA ARG A 59 -3.41 -7.08 0.50
C ARG A 59 -4.00 -8.12 -0.44
N ALA A 60 -3.65 -9.39 -0.25
CA ALA A 60 -4.29 -10.52 -0.93
C ALA A 60 -5.40 -11.09 -0.04
N HIS A 61 -6.60 -10.54 -0.11
CA HIS A 61 -7.79 -10.98 0.62
C HIS A 61 -8.86 -11.53 -0.35
N CYS A 62 -9.87 -12.24 0.18
CA CYS A 62 -10.98 -12.74 -0.64
C CYS A 62 -11.71 -11.61 -1.36
N SER A 63 -12.02 -10.52 -0.65
CA SER A 63 -12.83 -9.40 -1.15
C SER A 63 -12.09 -8.48 -2.14
N ASN A 64 -10.81 -8.66 -2.39
CA ASN A 64 -10.08 -7.86 -3.39
C ASN A 64 -9.32 -8.70 -4.42
N VAL A 65 -8.60 -9.75 -4.02
CA VAL A 65 -7.85 -10.62 -4.94
C VAL A 65 -8.60 -11.91 -5.22
N GLY A 66 -9.12 -12.57 -4.19
CA GLY A 66 -9.76 -13.88 -4.35
C GLY A 66 -10.98 -13.83 -5.28
N VAL A 67 -11.85 -12.86 -5.10
CA VAL A 67 -13.06 -12.66 -5.90
C VAL A 67 -12.78 -12.54 -7.39
N THR A 68 -11.66 -11.89 -7.78
CA THR A 68 -11.32 -11.67 -9.19
C THR A 68 -11.02 -12.94 -9.97
N LYS A 69 -10.77 -14.05 -9.28
CA LYS A 69 -10.54 -15.36 -9.91
C LYS A 69 -11.83 -16.01 -10.42
N TYR A 70 -12.99 -15.56 -9.91
CA TYR A 70 -14.27 -16.23 -10.08
C TYR A 70 -15.35 -15.34 -10.71
N VAL A 71 -15.04 -14.11 -11.06
CA VAL A 71 -15.88 -13.21 -11.84
C VAL A 71 -15.32 -13.05 -13.25
N ASP A 72 -16.22 -12.93 -14.24
CA ASP A 72 -15.79 -12.76 -15.64
C ASP A 72 -15.21 -11.36 -15.88
N THR A 73 -15.70 -10.35 -15.16
CA THR A 73 -15.29 -8.97 -15.32
C THR A 73 -14.86 -8.38 -13.98
N ALA A 74 -13.58 -8.02 -13.86
CA ALA A 74 -13.04 -7.34 -12.72
C ALA A 74 -12.34 -6.03 -13.17
N VAL A 75 -12.74 -4.91 -12.58
CA VAL A 75 -12.24 -3.57 -12.94
C VAL A 75 -11.89 -2.77 -11.70
N VAL A 76 -11.20 -1.65 -11.89
CA VAL A 76 -10.96 -0.64 -10.84
C VAL A 76 -12.03 0.45 -10.92
N GLY A 77 -12.40 1.00 -9.75
CA GLY A 77 -13.28 2.15 -9.66
C GLY A 77 -12.51 3.47 -9.81
N TYR A 78 -13.25 4.57 -9.80
CA TYR A 78 -12.68 5.91 -10.02
C TYR A 78 -11.74 6.38 -8.92
N LEU A 79 -11.93 5.96 -7.66
CA LEU A 79 -11.01 6.27 -6.58
C LEU A 79 -9.65 5.58 -6.82
N MET A 80 -9.68 4.30 -7.14
CA MET A 80 -8.47 3.53 -7.49
C MET A 80 -7.78 4.11 -8.72
N GLN A 81 -8.54 4.47 -9.76
CA GLN A 81 -7.99 5.09 -10.98
C GLN A 81 -7.25 6.38 -10.63
N LYS A 82 -7.86 7.24 -9.81
CA LYS A 82 -7.26 8.51 -9.38
C LYS A 82 -5.94 8.28 -8.62
N GLU A 83 -5.89 7.32 -7.70
CA GLU A 83 -4.67 6.97 -6.97
C GLU A 83 -3.58 6.42 -7.92
N ILE A 84 -3.96 5.57 -8.86
CA ILE A 84 -3.04 5.03 -9.88
C ILE A 84 -2.48 6.15 -10.75
N ASP A 85 -3.31 7.07 -11.23
CA ASP A 85 -2.89 8.18 -12.07
C ASP A 85 -1.94 9.13 -11.34
N PHE A 86 -2.26 9.51 -10.10
CA PHE A 86 -1.42 10.41 -9.33
C PHE A 86 -0.12 9.75 -8.85
N LEU A 87 -0.21 8.61 -8.18
CA LEU A 87 0.97 7.94 -7.61
C LEU A 87 1.82 7.28 -8.69
N GLY A 88 1.17 6.62 -9.67
CA GLY A 88 1.86 5.95 -10.77
C GLY A 88 2.63 6.95 -11.63
N ASN A 89 2.01 8.06 -12.01
CA ASN A 89 2.67 9.09 -12.81
C ASN A 89 3.79 9.80 -12.02
N ALA A 90 3.54 10.14 -10.74
CA ALA A 90 4.56 10.77 -9.90
C ALA A 90 5.84 9.90 -9.76
N VAL A 91 5.70 8.57 -9.77
CA VAL A 91 6.85 7.66 -9.63
C VAL A 91 7.47 7.27 -10.98
N ASN A 92 6.67 7.12 -12.04
CA ASN A 92 7.15 6.61 -13.33
C ASN A 92 7.54 7.72 -14.31
N ASN A 93 6.84 8.86 -14.27
CA ASN A 93 7.07 10.01 -15.15
C ASN A 93 7.01 11.31 -14.32
N PRO A 94 7.89 11.51 -13.33
CA PRO A 94 7.82 12.67 -12.47
C PRO A 94 8.14 13.97 -13.19
N ASP A 95 7.42 15.03 -12.84
CA ASP A 95 7.88 16.39 -13.12
C ASP A 95 9.12 16.69 -12.28
N ARG A 96 10.12 17.35 -12.90
CA ARG A 96 11.39 17.66 -12.23
C ARG A 96 11.41 19.11 -11.73
N PRO A 97 11.96 19.39 -10.53
CA PRO A 97 12.62 18.45 -9.61
C PRO A 97 11.62 17.58 -8.84
N PHE A 98 11.87 16.27 -8.76
CA PHE A 98 11.07 15.34 -7.99
C PHE A 98 11.62 15.20 -6.57
N VAL A 99 10.88 15.72 -5.60
CA VAL A 99 11.22 15.65 -4.18
C VAL A 99 10.31 14.64 -3.49
N ALA A 100 10.90 13.63 -2.87
CA ALA A 100 10.16 12.68 -2.04
C ALA A 100 10.42 12.92 -0.55
N ILE A 101 9.39 12.83 0.27
CA ILE A 101 9.48 12.92 1.73
C ILE A 101 9.10 11.55 2.30
N LEU A 102 10.03 10.92 3.00
CA LEU A 102 9.84 9.62 3.60
C LEU A 102 9.96 9.72 5.12
N GLY A 103 8.90 9.38 5.83
CA GLY A 103 8.85 9.37 7.28
C GLY A 103 8.46 8.00 7.82
N GLY A 104 8.76 7.76 9.08
CA GLY A 104 8.43 6.54 9.79
C GLY A 104 9.27 6.34 11.04
N ALA A 105 8.97 5.31 11.81
CA ALA A 105 9.71 5.00 13.02
C ALA A 105 11.04 4.25 12.75
N LYS A 106 11.05 3.38 11.73
CA LYS A 106 12.14 2.43 11.49
C LYS A 106 12.67 2.46 10.07
N VAL A 107 14.00 2.53 9.91
CA VAL A 107 14.72 2.40 8.65
C VAL A 107 14.51 1.01 8.04
N SER A 108 14.60 -0.04 8.88
CA SER A 108 14.46 -1.45 8.46
C SER A 108 13.19 -1.72 7.65
N SER A 109 12.09 -1.06 8.02
CA SER A 109 10.79 -1.23 7.34
C SER A 109 10.69 -0.51 5.98
N LYS A 110 11.67 0.34 5.64
CA LYS A 110 11.65 1.23 4.46
C LYS A 110 12.82 1.01 3.49
N ILE A 111 13.66 0.01 3.73
CA ILE A 111 14.87 -0.26 2.93
C ILE A 111 14.57 -0.36 1.43
N SER A 112 13.58 -1.17 1.05
CA SER A 112 13.21 -1.34 -0.36
C SER A 112 12.65 -0.04 -0.97
N VAL A 113 11.88 0.71 -0.19
CA VAL A 113 11.31 2.00 -0.61
C VAL A 113 12.42 3.03 -0.84
N ILE A 114 13.37 3.16 0.11
CA ILE A 114 14.52 4.08 -0.01
C ILE A 114 15.32 3.73 -1.27
N ASN A 115 15.68 2.47 -1.46
CA ASN A 115 16.45 2.02 -2.61
C ASN A 115 15.75 2.34 -3.94
N ASN A 116 14.45 2.08 -4.03
CA ASN A 116 13.67 2.35 -5.23
C ASN A 116 13.49 3.85 -5.50
N LEU A 117 13.35 4.67 -4.46
CA LEU A 117 13.21 6.12 -4.60
C LEU A 117 14.51 6.77 -5.03
N LEU A 118 15.67 6.37 -4.48
CA LEU A 118 16.98 6.92 -4.85
C LEU A 118 17.30 6.81 -6.35
N ASP A 119 16.68 5.88 -7.06
CA ASP A 119 16.82 5.76 -8.52
C ASP A 119 15.91 6.69 -9.32
N LYS A 120 14.98 7.38 -8.65
CA LYS A 120 13.88 8.13 -9.28
C LYS A 120 13.82 9.60 -8.89
N VAL A 121 14.24 9.93 -7.67
CA VAL A 121 14.09 11.29 -7.10
C VAL A 121 15.35 12.14 -7.32
N ASP A 122 15.14 13.45 -7.33
CA ASP A 122 16.24 14.43 -7.29
C ASP A 122 16.61 14.73 -5.84
N THR A 123 15.65 14.65 -4.92
CA THR A 123 15.86 14.88 -3.49
C THR A 123 14.99 13.93 -2.69
N LEU A 124 15.59 13.31 -1.67
CA LEU A 124 14.88 12.52 -0.67
C LEU A 124 15.01 13.18 0.70
N ILE A 125 13.88 13.52 1.33
CA ILE A 125 13.84 14.03 2.70
C ILE A 125 13.49 12.88 3.63
N ILE A 126 14.37 12.60 4.59
CA ILE A 126 14.16 11.60 5.63
C ILE A 126 13.66 12.27 6.89
N GLY A 127 12.44 11.94 7.31
CA GLY A 127 11.80 12.50 8.50
C GLY A 127 11.35 11.43 9.49
N GLY A 128 10.72 11.88 10.58
CA GLY A 128 10.21 10.99 11.62
C GLY A 128 11.30 10.30 12.42
N GLY A 129 10.94 9.23 13.14
CA GLY A 129 11.87 8.51 14.02
C GLY A 129 13.07 7.86 13.30
N MET A 130 12.91 7.51 12.02
CA MET A 130 14.01 6.96 11.24
C MET A 130 15.15 7.96 11.00
N SER A 131 14.91 9.27 11.04
CA SER A 131 15.93 10.30 10.89
C SER A 131 16.98 10.26 12.01
N TYR A 132 16.61 9.81 13.20
CA TYR A 132 17.56 9.67 14.32
C TYR A 132 18.62 8.60 14.04
N THR A 133 18.28 7.53 13.34
CA THR A 133 19.26 6.52 12.95
C THR A 133 20.28 7.12 11.96
N PHE A 134 19.84 7.92 10.99
CA PHE A 134 20.74 8.64 10.07
C PHE A 134 21.59 9.68 10.82
N SER A 135 20.99 10.49 11.70
CA SER A 135 21.71 11.47 12.53
C SER A 135 22.80 10.80 13.37
N LYS A 136 22.51 9.69 14.04
CA LYS A 136 23.50 8.94 14.81
C LYS A 136 24.59 8.36 13.93
N ALA A 137 24.26 7.83 12.77
CA ALA A 137 25.23 7.32 11.79
C ALA A 137 26.23 8.39 11.36
N LEU A 138 25.78 9.65 11.26
CA LEU A 138 26.64 10.81 10.98
C LEU A 138 27.39 11.36 12.22
N GLY A 139 27.32 10.70 13.37
CA GLY A 139 27.99 11.11 14.60
C GLY A 139 27.19 12.09 15.47
N GLY A 140 25.92 12.34 15.14
CA GLY A 140 25.05 13.22 15.91
C GLY A 140 24.58 12.61 17.24
N HIS A 141 24.23 13.48 18.18
CA HIS A 141 23.64 13.09 19.47
C HIS A 141 22.12 13.05 19.36
N ILE A 142 21.52 11.89 19.66
CA ILE A 142 20.08 11.67 19.58
C ILE A 142 19.38 11.54 20.93
N GLY A 143 20.13 11.65 22.05
CA GLY A 143 19.59 11.47 23.40
C GLY A 143 18.94 10.11 23.58
N ASN A 144 17.72 10.09 24.13
CA ASN A 144 16.89 8.87 24.32
C ASN A 144 15.95 8.58 23.14
N SER A 145 16.22 9.16 21.98
CA SER A 145 15.37 8.95 20.81
C SER A 145 15.49 7.51 20.26
N LEU A 146 14.45 7.07 19.58
CA LEU A 146 14.43 5.77 18.92
C LEU A 146 15.58 5.66 17.91
N CYS A 147 16.33 4.55 17.96
CA CYS A 147 17.42 4.27 17.02
C CYS A 147 17.45 2.78 16.68
N GLU A 148 17.79 2.47 15.45
CA GLU A 148 18.12 1.12 15.00
C GLU A 148 19.63 1.00 14.80
N ASP A 149 20.36 0.62 15.85
CA ASP A 149 21.83 0.57 15.82
C ASP A 149 22.40 -0.40 14.77
N ASP A 150 21.68 -1.48 14.49
CA ASP A 150 22.04 -2.46 13.46
C ASP A 150 21.98 -1.88 12.02
N TYR A 151 21.35 -0.72 11.85
CA TYR A 151 21.15 -0.06 10.55
C TYR A 151 21.99 1.22 10.36
N LEU A 152 22.93 1.51 11.27
CA LEU A 152 23.80 2.69 11.15
C LEU A 152 24.68 2.61 9.89
N GLN A 153 25.29 1.45 9.62
CA GLN A 153 26.09 1.26 8.41
C GLN A 153 25.23 1.39 7.15
N TYR A 154 24.04 0.81 7.15
CA TYR A 154 23.11 0.95 6.04
C TYR A 154 22.75 2.43 5.77
N ALA A 155 22.53 3.22 6.81
CA ALA A 155 22.24 4.65 6.66
C ALA A 155 23.41 5.40 5.97
N LEU A 156 24.66 5.10 6.35
CA LEU A 156 25.85 5.66 5.68
C LEU A 156 25.96 5.23 4.23
N ASP A 157 25.70 3.96 3.94
CA ASP A 157 25.75 3.42 2.58
C ASP A 157 24.69 4.09 1.69
N MET A 158 23.51 4.40 2.23
CA MET A 158 22.44 5.11 1.51
C MET A 158 22.81 6.56 1.21
N LEU A 159 23.43 7.27 2.16
CA LEU A 159 23.93 8.63 1.94
C LEU A 159 24.97 8.65 0.82
N LYS A 160 25.94 7.74 0.86
CA LYS A 160 26.95 7.60 -0.19
C LYS A 160 26.33 7.27 -1.55
N LYS A 161 25.38 6.34 -1.59
CA LYS A 161 24.66 5.99 -2.83
C LYS A 161 23.90 7.18 -3.41
N ALA A 162 23.33 8.04 -2.56
CA ALA A 162 22.66 9.25 -3.01
C ALA A 162 23.64 10.24 -3.65
N GLU A 163 24.80 10.46 -3.03
CA GLU A 163 25.87 11.30 -3.61
C GLU A 163 26.32 10.79 -4.98
N GLU A 164 26.53 9.48 -5.12
CA GLU A 164 26.95 8.84 -6.39
C GLU A 164 25.88 9.00 -7.49
N LYS A 165 24.60 9.08 -7.13
CA LYS A 165 23.47 9.24 -8.07
C LYS A 165 23.04 10.68 -8.32
N LEU A 166 23.77 11.65 -7.78
CA LEU A 166 23.43 13.08 -7.81
C LEU A 166 22.07 13.40 -7.13
N SER A 167 21.60 12.51 -6.29
CA SER A 167 20.41 12.74 -5.45
C SER A 167 20.85 13.26 -4.09
N LEU A 168 20.11 14.21 -3.53
CA LEU A 168 20.36 14.73 -2.18
C LEU A 168 19.47 13.99 -1.18
N ILE A 169 20.07 13.53 -0.06
CA ILE A 169 19.31 13.13 1.12
C ILE A 169 19.38 14.23 2.16
N HIS A 170 18.23 14.74 2.56
CA HIS A 170 18.09 15.66 3.69
C HIS A 170 17.50 14.91 4.89
N ILE A 171 18.04 15.20 6.10
CA ILE A 171 17.65 14.57 7.35
C ILE A 171 17.08 15.65 8.28
#